data_e9a59306f1415aaf191608957dd93a2a
#
_entry.id   e9a59306f1415aaf191608957dd93a2a
#
_cell.length_a   1.000
_cell.length_b   1.000
_cell.length_c   1.000
_cell.angle_alpha   90.00
_cell.angle_beta   90.00
_cell.angle_gamma   90.00
#
_symmetry.space_group_name_H-M   'P 1'
#
loop_
_entity.id
_entity.type
_entity.pdbx_description
1 polymer ?
#
loop_
_entity_poly.entity_id
_entity_poly.type
_entity_poly.pdbx_seq_one_letter_code
_entity_poly.pdbx_strand_id
1 'polypeptide(L)'
;MVHAYYRTCSALGEHMVHGLVGQSMHDNCALAFIEHPELFTYGRYYCRVESQSELCVAMTVIDYEDTLRLPVEEKNLFFVDTVDREGFAAYFMECFRKYEGLSERGEEYDREERTYSGAAGL
;
A
#
# COMPACT_ATOMS: atom_id res chain seq x y z
N MET A 1 3.95 8.35 14.60
CA MET A 1 2.75 7.59 14.13
C MET A 1 3.12 6.17 13.71
N VAL A 2 4.06 5.93 12.82
CA VAL A 2 4.47 4.59 12.34
C VAL A 2 4.94 3.68 13.48
N HIS A 3 5.73 4.18 14.43
CA HIS A 3 6.19 3.42 15.59
C HIS A 3 5.05 2.95 16.50
N ALA A 4 3.99 3.75 16.64
CA ALA A 4 2.82 3.39 17.44
C ALA A 4 2.00 2.28 16.77
N TYR A 5 1.81 2.36 15.45
CA TYR A 5 1.13 1.33 14.67
C TYR A 5 1.87 0.00 14.72
N TYR A 6 3.19 0.01 14.52
CA TYR A 6 4.03 -1.19 14.64
C TYR A 6 3.93 -1.86 16.02
N ARG A 7 3.98 -1.09 17.10
CA ARG A 7 3.82 -1.62 18.46
C ARG A 7 2.44 -2.21 18.71
N THR A 8 1.38 -1.59 18.17
CA THR A 8 0.01 -2.07 18.32
C THR A 8 -0.17 -3.39 17.57
N CYS A 9 0.31 -3.50 16.34
CA CYS A 9 0.22 -4.73 15.57
C CYS A 9 1.07 -5.87 16.16
N SER A 10 2.26 -5.55 16.70
CA SER A 10 3.08 -6.54 17.42
C SER A 10 2.44 -7.02 18.72
N ALA A 11 1.65 -6.17 19.39
CA ALA A 11 0.93 -6.52 20.61
C ALA A 11 -0.36 -7.34 20.37
N LEU A 12 -0.94 -7.26 19.17
CA LEU A 12 -2.13 -8.02 18.76
C LEU A 12 -1.84 -9.46 18.34
N GLY A 13 -0.60 -9.88 18.43
CA GLY A 13 -0.13 -11.21 18.10
C GLY A 13 0.73 -11.25 16.84
N GLU A 14 1.81 -11.99 16.94
CA GLU A 14 2.67 -12.29 15.80
C GLU A 14 1.84 -13.06 14.76
N HIS A 15 1.29 -12.38 13.78
CA HIS A 15 0.69 -13.04 12.64
C HIS A 15 1.80 -13.72 11.86
N MET A 16 1.98 -15.01 12.16
CA MET A 16 2.79 -15.89 11.32
C MET A 16 2.02 -16.16 10.02
N VAL A 17 2.25 -15.34 9.01
CA VAL A 17 1.84 -15.69 7.65
C VAL A 17 2.99 -16.50 7.03
N HIS A 18 2.75 -17.77 6.77
CA HIS A 18 3.73 -18.70 6.18
C HIS A 18 5.08 -18.81 6.93
N GLY A 19 5.08 -18.73 8.26
CA GLY A 19 6.30 -18.90 9.06
C GLY A 19 7.21 -17.66 9.12
N LEU A 20 6.75 -16.51 8.62
CA LEU A 20 7.47 -15.24 8.67
C LEU A 20 6.90 -14.37 9.79
N VAL A 21 7.80 -13.90 10.66
CA VAL A 21 7.47 -12.91 11.69
C VAL A 21 7.57 -11.52 11.05
N GLY A 22 6.48 -10.75 11.10
CA GLY A 22 6.47 -9.40 10.57
C GLY A 22 5.07 -8.89 10.29
N GLN A 23 4.98 -7.63 9.96
CA GLN A 23 3.72 -6.98 9.61
C GLN A 23 3.43 -7.11 8.13
N SER A 24 2.17 -7.41 7.80
CA SER A 24 1.67 -7.36 6.44
C SER A 24 1.49 -5.91 5.99
N MET A 25 2.00 -5.57 4.80
CA MET A 25 1.96 -4.22 4.23
C MET A 25 1.26 -4.23 2.86
N HIS A 26 0.08 -4.84 2.80
CA HIS A 26 -0.62 -5.07 1.54
C HIS A 26 -0.94 -3.77 0.79
N ASP A 27 -1.46 -2.76 1.48
CA ASP A 27 -1.83 -1.48 0.89
C ASP A 27 -0.61 -0.74 0.33
N ASN A 28 0.51 -0.80 1.05
CA ASN A 28 1.77 -0.19 0.64
C ASN A 28 2.37 -0.89 -0.59
N CYS A 29 2.17 -2.21 -0.71
CA CYS A 29 2.57 -2.96 -1.91
C CYS A 29 1.81 -2.47 -3.15
N ALA A 30 0.52 -2.15 -3.03
CA ALA A 30 -0.26 -1.65 -4.16
C ALA A 30 0.27 -0.29 -4.67
N LEU A 31 0.64 0.61 -3.75
CA LEU A 31 1.25 1.89 -4.11
C LEU A 31 2.64 1.70 -4.74
N ALA A 32 3.47 0.86 -4.12
CA ALA A 32 4.80 0.57 -4.64
C ALA A 32 4.76 -0.08 -6.02
N PHE A 33 3.76 -0.93 -6.30
CA PHE A 33 3.58 -1.53 -7.62
C PHE A 33 3.27 -0.49 -8.71
N ILE A 34 2.56 0.58 -8.38
CA ILE A 34 2.27 1.67 -9.34
C ILE A 34 3.54 2.45 -9.70
N GLU A 35 4.40 2.71 -8.72
CA GLU A 35 5.63 3.51 -8.91
C GLU A 35 6.82 2.65 -9.38
N HIS A 36 6.93 1.42 -8.88
CA HIS A 36 8.06 0.50 -9.07
C HIS A 36 7.61 -0.91 -9.44
N PRO A 37 6.94 -1.11 -10.59
CA PRO A 37 6.46 -2.44 -11.00
C PRO A 37 7.60 -3.45 -11.17
N GLU A 38 8.83 -2.98 -11.40
CA GLU A 38 10.03 -3.81 -11.53
C GLU A 38 10.39 -4.58 -10.25
N LEU A 39 9.89 -4.15 -9.08
CA LEU A 39 10.08 -4.86 -7.82
C LEU A 39 9.16 -6.08 -7.65
N PHE A 40 8.26 -6.31 -8.59
CA PHE A 40 7.22 -7.32 -8.47
C PHE A 40 7.22 -8.29 -9.64
N THR A 41 6.85 -9.55 -9.36
CA THR A 41 6.38 -10.46 -10.41
C THR A 41 4.86 -10.41 -10.43
N TYR A 42 4.27 -10.31 -11.59
CA TYR A 42 2.82 -10.17 -11.74
C TYR A 42 2.32 -10.72 -13.07
N GLY A 43 1.03 -11.07 -13.10
CA GLY A 43 0.31 -11.45 -14.29
C GLY A 43 -0.90 -10.55 -14.54
N ARG A 44 -1.44 -10.58 -15.76
CA ARG A 44 -2.66 -9.88 -16.10
C ARG A 44 -3.80 -10.87 -16.26
N TYR A 45 -4.86 -10.71 -15.45
CA TYR A 45 -5.98 -11.64 -15.35
C TYR A 45 -7.32 -10.91 -15.49
N TYR A 46 -8.36 -11.67 -15.76
CA TYR A 46 -9.72 -11.19 -15.66
C TYR A 46 -10.22 -11.36 -14.24
N CYS A 47 -10.88 -10.33 -13.73
CA CYS A 47 -11.43 -10.32 -12.38
C CYS A 47 -12.84 -9.76 -12.39
N ARG A 48 -13.72 -10.32 -11.53
CA ARG A 48 -15.06 -9.83 -11.28
C ARG A 48 -15.39 -9.90 -9.80
N VAL A 49 -16.11 -8.91 -9.29
CA VAL A 49 -16.68 -8.97 -7.94
C VAL A 49 -18.10 -9.52 -8.05
N GLU A 50 -18.39 -10.57 -7.27
CA GLU A 50 -19.71 -11.18 -7.18
C GLU A 50 -20.68 -10.22 -6.46
N SER A 51 -21.80 -9.89 -7.10
CA SER A 51 -22.77 -8.94 -6.56
C SER A 51 -24.19 -9.49 -6.46
N GLN A 52 -24.44 -10.72 -6.93
CA GLN A 52 -25.79 -11.32 -7.02
C GLN A 52 -26.03 -12.47 -6.04
N SER A 53 -24.99 -13.19 -5.68
CA SER A 53 -25.10 -14.37 -4.81
C SER A 53 -25.24 -13.95 -3.35
N GLU A 54 -26.26 -14.48 -2.66
CA GLU A 54 -26.46 -14.26 -1.22
C GLU A 54 -25.27 -14.76 -0.37
N LEU A 55 -24.61 -15.84 -0.80
CA LEU A 55 -23.51 -16.47 -0.06
C LEU A 55 -22.14 -15.89 -0.40
N CYS A 56 -21.96 -15.38 -1.62
CA CYS A 56 -20.67 -14.99 -2.17
C CYS A 56 -20.60 -13.49 -2.50
N VAL A 57 -21.57 -12.68 -2.06
CA VAL A 57 -21.55 -11.23 -2.31
C VAL A 57 -20.25 -10.60 -1.82
N ALA A 58 -19.69 -9.72 -2.63
CA ALA A 58 -18.40 -9.07 -2.45
C ALA A 58 -17.17 -9.99 -2.61
N MET A 59 -17.33 -11.25 -3.01
CA MET A 59 -16.20 -12.13 -3.32
C MET A 59 -15.51 -11.66 -4.61
N THR A 60 -14.21 -11.47 -4.55
CA THR A 60 -13.38 -11.23 -5.73
C THR A 60 -13.05 -12.56 -6.41
N VAL A 61 -13.50 -12.72 -7.64
CA VAL A 61 -13.29 -13.92 -8.45
C VAL A 61 -12.29 -13.61 -9.55
N ILE A 62 -11.18 -14.33 -9.58
CA ILE A 62 -10.08 -14.15 -10.54
C ILE A 62 -10.01 -15.38 -11.42
N ASP A 63 -10.01 -15.19 -12.75
CA ASP A 63 -9.78 -16.24 -13.72
C ASP A 63 -8.27 -16.52 -13.86
N TYR A 64 -7.71 -17.14 -12.82
CA TYR A 64 -6.28 -17.40 -12.69
C TYR A 64 -5.78 -18.41 -13.72
N GLU A 65 -6.59 -19.41 -14.06
CA GLU A 65 -6.26 -20.46 -15.01
C GLU A 65 -6.56 -20.06 -16.48
N ASP A 66 -6.94 -18.80 -16.70
CA ASP A 66 -7.33 -18.28 -18.03
C ASP A 66 -8.41 -19.15 -18.73
N THR A 67 -9.36 -19.65 -17.92
CA THR A 67 -10.44 -20.54 -18.36
C THR A 67 -11.35 -19.89 -19.39
N LEU A 68 -11.58 -18.58 -19.26
CA LEU A 68 -12.41 -17.80 -20.16
C LEU A 68 -11.70 -17.46 -21.49
N ARG A 69 -10.38 -17.61 -21.55
CA ARG A 69 -9.54 -17.33 -22.73
C ARG A 69 -9.81 -15.96 -23.35
N LEU A 70 -9.97 -14.96 -22.48
CA LEU A 70 -10.23 -13.59 -22.90
C LEU A 70 -8.98 -12.95 -23.50
N PRO A 71 -9.13 -12.06 -24.50
CA PRO A 71 -8.02 -11.28 -25.00
C PRO A 71 -7.43 -10.38 -23.89
N VAL A 72 -6.16 -10.02 -24.04
CA VAL A 72 -5.42 -9.26 -23.01
C VAL A 72 -6.09 -7.93 -22.67
N GLU A 73 -6.75 -7.33 -23.65
CA GLU A 73 -7.46 -6.04 -23.50
C GLU A 73 -8.64 -6.12 -22.53
N GLU A 74 -9.27 -7.29 -22.41
CA GLU A 74 -10.38 -7.54 -21.49
C GLU A 74 -9.93 -7.96 -20.08
N LYS A 75 -8.66 -8.30 -19.90
CA LYS A 75 -8.08 -8.61 -18.60
C LYS A 75 -7.87 -7.32 -17.81
N ASN A 76 -8.58 -7.16 -16.73
CA ASN A 76 -8.73 -5.91 -15.98
C ASN A 76 -7.99 -5.87 -14.63
N LEU A 77 -7.23 -6.92 -14.30
CA LEU A 77 -6.49 -7.05 -13.05
C LEU A 77 -5.01 -7.32 -13.29
N PHE A 78 -4.15 -6.57 -12.62
CA PHE A 78 -2.77 -6.98 -12.37
C PHE A 78 -2.72 -7.72 -11.05
N PHE A 79 -2.43 -9.02 -11.10
CA PHE A 79 -2.29 -9.85 -9.92
C PHE A 79 -0.81 -10.03 -9.61
N VAL A 80 -0.40 -9.57 -8.43
CA VAL A 80 0.99 -9.63 -7.98
C VAL A 80 1.23 -10.95 -7.27
N ASP A 81 2.23 -11.71 -7.71
CA ASP A 81 2.61 -12.99 -7.14
C ASP A 81 3.68 -12.82 -6.04
N THR A 82 4.75 -12.09 -6.35
CA THR A 82 5.88 -11.92 -5.44
C THR A 82 6.42 -10.49 -5.48
N VAL A 83 7.18 -10.14 -4.46
CA VAL A 83 7.87 -8.86 -4.34
C VAL A 83 9.35 -9.07 -4.00
N ASP A 84 10.23 -8.29 -4.59
CA ASP A 84 11.60 -8.13 -4.10
C ASP A 84 11.55 -7.42 -2.74
N ARG A 85 11.76 -8.19 -1.68
CA ARG A 85 11.62 -7.72 -0.30
C ARG A 85 12.64 -6.67 0.07
N GLU A 86 13.88 -6.81 -0.41
CA GLU A 86 14.97 -5.87 -0.12
C GLU A 86 14.74 -4.56 -0.86
N GLY A 87 14.41 -4.62 -2.14
CA GLY A 87 14.07 -3.46 -2.95
C GLY A 87 12.85 -2.71 -2.41
N PHE A 88 11.79 -3.44 -2.04
CA PHE A 88 10.60 -2.86 -1.42
C PHE A 88 10.91 -2.17 -0.08
N ALA A 89 11.70 -2.80 0.79
CA ALA A 89 12.08 -2.21 2.06
C ALA A 89 12.91 -0.94 1.87
N ALA A 90 13.84 -0.93 0.91
CA ALA A 90 14.64 0.25 0.58
C ALA A 90 13.78 1.41 0.06
N TYR A 91 12.86 1.14 -0.88
CA TYR A 91 11.90 2.10 -1.39
C TYR A 91 11.04 2.69 -0.27
N PHE A 92 10.48 1.83 0.58
CA PHE A 92 9.63 2.24 1.69
C PHE A 92 10.35 3.16 2.68
N MET A 93 11.60 2.81 3.04
CA MET A 93 12.43 3.66 3.91
C MET A 93 12.77 5.01 3.28
N GLU A 94 12.95 5.06 1.96
CA GLU A 94 13.16 6.32 1.26
C GLU A 94 11.92 7.22 1.31
N CYS A 95 10.71 6.65 1.15
CA CYS A 95 9.46 7.39 1.30
C CYS A 95 9.33 8.04 2.69
N PHE A 96 9.72 7.33 3.76
CA PHE A 96 9.73 7.92 5.10
C PHE A 96 10.70 9.07 5.25
N ARG A 97 11.92 8.93 4.75
CA ARG A 97 12.91 10.02 4.81
C ARG A 97 12.42 11.27 4.07
N LYS A 98 11.77 11.10 2.93
CA LYS A 98 11.16 12.21 2.20
C LYS A 98 10.02 12.86 3.00
N TYR A 99 9.20 12.06 3.68
CA TYR A 99 8.10 12.54 4.50
C TYR A 99 8.60 13.31 5.75
N GLU A 100 9.65 12.82 6.44
CA GLU A 100 10.27 13.52 7.56
C GLU A 100 10.76 14.91 7.14
N GLY A 101 11.47 15.02 6.01
CA GLY A 101 11.91 16.31 5.46
C GLY A 101 10.78 17.23 5.01
N LEU A 102 9.59 16.72 4.69
CA LEU A 102 8.40 17.51 4.42
C LEU A 102 7.72 17.99 5.71
N SER A 103 7.71 17.15 6.76
CA SER A 103 7.15 17.49 8.07
C SER A 103 7.92 18.66 8.72
N GLU A 104 9.24 18.63 8.66
CA GLU A 104 10.08 19.74 9.17
C GLU A 104 9.77 21.05 8.45
N ARG A 105 9.62 21.03 7.12
CA ARG A 105 9.25 22.22 6.33
C ARG A 105 7.83 22.70 6.60
N GLY A 106 6.89 21.78 6.85
CA GLY A 106 5.52 22.12 7.22
C GLY A 106 5.42 22.81 8.57
N GLU A 107 6.21 22.37 9.56
CA GLU A 107 6.28 23.01 10.89
C GLU A 107 6.92 24.40 10.82
N GLU A 108 7.88 24.63 9.92
CA GLU A 108 8.48 25.94 9.68
C GLU A 108 7.47 26.92 9.07
N TYR A 109 6.68 26.46 8.08
CA TYR A 109 5.62 27.25 7.45
C TYR A 109 4.52 27.64 8.45
N ASP A 110 4.01 26.71 9.25
CA ASP A 110 3.03 26.98 10.31
C ASP A 110 3.56 27.95 11.38
N ARG A 111 4.86 27.93 11.65
CA ARG A 111 5.50 28.85 12.61
C ARG A 111 5.56 30.26 12.06
N GLU A 112 5.87 30.43 10.79
CA GLU A 112 5.88 31.73 10.10
C GLU A 112 4.47 32.33 10.02
N GLU A 113 3.43 31.55 9.67
CA GLU A 113 2.05 32.04 9.64
C GLU A 113 1.56 32.49 11.02
N ARG A 114 1.89 31.77 12.09
CA ARG A 114 1.53 32.17 13.47
C ARG A 114 2.19 33.46 13.90
N THR A 115 3.42 33.71 13.46
CA THR A 115 4.12 34.97 13.75
C THR A 115 3.52 36.15 12.99
N TYR A 116 3.02 35.94 11.74
CA TYR A 116 2.38 36.98 10.96
C TYR A 116 0.99 37.38 11.48
N SER A 117 0.20 36.38 11.94
CA SER A 117 -1.15 36.66 12.49
C SER A 117 -1.09 37.34 13.87
N GLY A 118 -0.01 37.16 14.61
CA GLY A 118 0.21 37.83 15.90
C GLY A 118 0.62 39.31 15.81
N ALA A 119 1.12 39.73 14.63
CA ALA A 119 1.56 41.12 14.42
C ALA A 119 0.47 42.05 13.87
N ALA A 120 -0.68 41.51 13.45
CA ALA A 120 -1.83 42.28 12.91
C ALA A 120 -2.88 42.69 13.98
N GLY A 121 -2.59 42.47 15.27
CA GLY A 121 -3.47 42.72 16.40
C GLY A 121 -2.95 43.78 17.35
N LEU A 122 -2.55 44.97 16.86
CA LEU A 122 -2.32 46.21 17.62
C LEU A 122 -3.04 47.37 16.96
#